data_a06949a72f01b70697423b2e2dc9205d
#
_entry.id   a06949a72f01b70697423b2e2dc9205d
#
_cell.length_a   1.000
_cell.length_b   1.000
_cell.length_c   1.000
_cell.angle_alpha   90.00
_cell.angle_beta   90.00
_cell.angle_gamma   90.00
#
_symmetry.space_group_name_H-M   'P 1'
#
loop_
_entity.id
_entity.type
_entity.pdbx_description
1 polymer ?
#
loop_
_entity_poly.entity_id
_entity_poly.type
_entity_poly.pdbx_seq_one_letter_code
_entity_poly.pdbx_strand_id
1 'polypeptide(L)'
;QGIIPPVSEHLKSEPSIVVELAKAVFGAESIVDWEPFQNNYDAVRDAIEQTISGFDDYNKRVRIPKGFYLPNGARDGKFNTPSGKAVFTINSMPKITVAEAEYLMMTVRSHDQYNTTIYGMNDRYRGIRNERRVILMNEKDMVRHNLNQLDVVDLINESDGIERIARTFLVIQYPIPPSCVASYFPETNVLVPIKSVAKKSNTPTS
;
A
#
# COMPACT_ATOMS: atom_id res chain seq x y z
N GLN A 1 -19.10 6.60 -15.49
CA GLN A 1 -18.49 6.90 -16.79
C GLN A 1 -17.82 8.26 -16.72
N GLY A 2 -16.57 8.36 -17.23
CA GLY A 2 -15.84 9.62 -17.28
C GLY A 2 -16.56 10.65 -18.18
N ILE A 3 -16.51 11.91 -17.76
CA ILE A 3 -17.04 13.03 -18.52
C ILE A 3 -16.02 13.53 -19.54
N ILE A 4 -14.74 13.32 -19.24
CA ILE A 4 -13.62 13.75 -20.08
C ILE A 4 -13.10 12.55 -20.87
N PRO A 5 -12.95 12.66 -22.20
CA PRO A 5 -12.38 11.59 -23.00
C PRO A 5 -10.93 11.32 -22.59
N PRO A 6 -10.47 10.06 -22.65
CA PRO A 6 -9.08 9.73 -22.34
C PRO A 6 -8.12 10.44 -23.32
N VAL A 7 -6.93 10.77 -22.84
CA VAL A 7 -5.88 11.43 -23.65
C VAL A 7 -5.28 10.52 -24.73
N SER A 8 -5.57 9.22 -24.67
CA SER A 8 -5.14 8.23 -25.65
C SER A 8 -6.17 7.12 -25.75
N GLU A 9 -6.41 6.60 -26.96
CA GLU A 9 -7.26 5.41 -27.21
C GLU A 9 -6.74 4.12 -26.57
N HIS A 10 -5.45 4.09 -26.20
CA HIS A 10 -4.84 2.95 -25.50
C HIS A 10 -5.14 2.92 -24.01
N LEU A 11 -5.69 4.01 -23.46
CA LEU A 11 -6.08 4.06 -22.05
C LEU A 11 -7.43 3.36 -21.86
N LYS A 12 -7.45 2.44 -20.91
CA LYS A 12 -8.64 1.67 -20.52
C LYS A 12 -9.08 2.04 -19.12
N SER A 13 -10.35 1.88 -18.84
CA SER A 13 -10.86 1.98 -17.47
C SER A 13 -10.38 0.79 -16.63
N GLU A 14 -10.25 0.96 -15.32
CA GLU A 14 -9.89 -0.12 -14.41
C GLU A 14 -10.81 -1.35 -14.55
N PRO A 15 -12.16 -1.20 -14.60
CA PRO A 15 -13.02 -2.35 -14.86
C PRO A 15 -12.74 -3.03 -16.20
N SER A 16 -12.46 -2.29 -17.26
CA SER A 16 -12.11 -2.87 -18.56
C SER A 16 -10.81 -3.69 -18.50
N ILE A 17 -9.81 -3.18 -17.80
CA ILE A 17 -8.53 -3.91 -17.59
C ILE A 17 -8.78 -5.23 -16.84
N VAL A 18 -9.57 -5.18 -15.76
CA VAL A 18 -9.89 -6.37 -14.95
C VAL A 18 -10.68 -7.40 -15.77
N VAL A 19 -11.67 -6.93 -16.55
CA VAL A 19 -12.47 -7.81 -17.42
C VAL A 19 -11.61 -8.50 -18.47
N GLU A 20 -10.75 -7.77 -19.15
CA GLU A 20 -9.86 -8.36 -20.16
C GLU A 20 -8.88 -9.36 -19.54
N LEU A 21 -8.34 -9.05 -18.37
CA LEU A 21 -7.50 -9.98 -17.64
C LEU A 21 -8.26 -11.25 -17.25
N ALA A 22 -9.47 -11.11 -16.72
CA ALA A 22 -10.31 -12.25 -16.35
C ALA A 22 -10.65 -13.12 -17.57
N LYS A 23 -11.00 -12.52 -18.70
CA LYS A 23 -11.24 -13.24 -19.96
C LYS A 23 -10.00 -13.97 -20.45
N ALA A 24 -8.82 -13.36 -20.34
CA ALA A 24 -7.56 -13.98 -20.73
C ALA A 24 -7.16 -15.16 -19.83
N VAL A 25 -7.45 -15.07 -18.51
CA VAL A 25 -7.10 -16.12 -17.54
C VAL A 25 -8.09 -17.28 -17.56
N PHE A 26 -9.39 -17.00 -17.57
CA PHE A 26 -10.43 -18.03 -17.41
C PHE A 26 -10.99 -18.53 -18.75
N GLY A 27 -10.86 -17.77 -19.84
CA GLY A 27 -11.36 -18.14 -21.15
C GLY A 27 -12.86 -18.45 -21.17
N ALA A 28 -13.22 -19.43 -21.98
CA ALA A 28 -14.62 -19.87 -22.12
C ALA A 28 -15.14 -20.71 -20.94
N GLU A 29 -14.26 -21.12 -20.02
CA GLU A 29 -14.64 -21.92 -18.83
C GLU A 29 -15.10 -21.05 -17.66
N SER A 30 -15.07 -19.73 -17.81
CA SER A 30 -15.52 -18.81 -16.77
C SER A 30 -17.02 -18.99 -16.49
N ILE A 31 -17.34 -19.19 -15.20
CA ILE A 31 -18.74 -19.21 -14.73
C ILE A 31 -19.35 -17.80 -14.65
N VAL A 32 -18.50 -16.77 -14.75
CA VAL A 32 -18.91 -15.37 -14.71
C VAL A 32 -18.91 -14.84 -16.14
N ASP A 33 -20.02 -14.25 -16.55
CA ASP A 33 -20.09 -13.45 -17.77
C ASP A 33 -19.48 -12.07 -17.53
N TRP A 34 -18.23 -11.91 -17.97
CA TRP A 34 -17.47 -10.68 -17.78
C TRP A 34 -17.83 -9.55 -18.75
N GLU A 35 -18.45 -9.89 -19.90
CA GLU A 35 -18.70 -8.94 -20.99
C GLU A 35 -19.53 -7.71 -20.56
N PRO A 36 -20.65 -7.88 -19.81
CA PRO A 36 -21.44 -6.75 -19.38
C PRO A 36 -20.69 -5.74 -18.49
N PHE A 37 -19.65 -6.19 -17.78
CA PHE A 37 -18.93 -5.33 -16.83
C PHE A 37 -17.94 -4.40 -17.52
N GLN A 38 -17.56 -4.65 -18.75
CA GLN A 38 -16.54 -3.90 -19.44
C GLN A 38 -16.92 -2.43 -19.66
N ASN A 39 -18.15 -2.18 -20.05
CA ASN A 39 -18.61 -0.84 -20.42
C ASN A 39 -19.87 -0.39 -19.69
N ASN A 40 -20.39 -1.22 -18.81
CA ASN A 40 -21.64 -0.94 -18.08
C ASN A 40 -21.44 -1.05 -16.58
N TYR A 41 -21.23 0.09 -15.91
CA TYR A 41 -21.09 0.13 -14.46
C TYR A 41 -22.39 -0.19 -13.70
N ASP A 42 -23.53 -0.11 -14.36
CA ASP A 42 -24.80 -0.55 -13.76
C ASP A 42 -24.79 -2.07 -13.59
N ALA A 43 -24.31 -2.81 -14.59
CA ALA A 43 -24.15 -4.26 -14.47
C ALA A 43 -23.17 -4.65 -13.35
N VAL A 44 -22.09 -3.89 -13.17
CA VAL A 44 -21.17 -4.11 -12.04
C VAL A 44 -21.89 -3.90 -10.71
N ARG A 45 -22.71 -2.84 -10.59
CA ARG A 45 -23.48 -2.57 -9.36
C ARG A 45 -24.57 -3.60 -9.10
N ASP A 46 -25.22 -4.11 -10.14
CA ASP A 46 -26.20 -5.19 -10.01
C ASP A 46 -25.53 -6.47 -9.48
N ALA A 47 -24.33 -6.79 -9.93
CA ALA A 47 -23.57 -7.92 -9.42
C ALA A 47 -23.13 -7.70 -7.94
N ILE A 48 -22.76 -6.48 -7.56
CA ILE A 48 -22.45 -6.12 -6.18
C ILE A 48 -23.70 -6.28 -5.29
N GLU A 49 -24.85 -5.79 -5.75
CA GLU A 49 -26.13 -5.94 -5.04
C GLU A 49 -26.49 -7.40 -4.76
N GLN A 50 -26.26 -8.28 -5.74
CA GLN A 50 -26.52 -9.71 -5.60
C GLN A 50 -25.56 -10.45 -4.68
N THR A 51 -24.35 -9.93 -4.48
CA THR A 51 -23.28 -10.66 -3.79
C THR A 51 -22.87 -10.06 -2.46
N ILE A 52 -23.13 -8.76 -2.23
CA ILE A 52 -22.66 -8.05 -1.04
C ILE A 52 -23.83 -7.44 -0.27
N SER A 53 -24.05 -7.92 0.95
CA SER A 53 -25.09 -7.40 1.82
C SER A 53 -24.98 -5.90 2.08
N GLY A 54 -26.10 -5.19 2.11
CA GLY A 54 -26.18 -3.76 2.36
C GLY A 54 -26.15 -2.88 1.10
N PHE A 55 -26.02 -3.50 -0.07
CA PHE A 55 -26.05 -2.81 -1.36
C PHE A 55 -27.41 -2.91 -2.08
N ASP A 56 -28.48 -3.23 -1.37
CA ASP A 56 -29.81 -3.31 -1.92
C ASP A 56 -30.18 -2.03 -2.69
N ASP A 57 -30.83 -2.15 -3.85
CA ASP A 57 -31.17 -1.02 -4.74
C ASP A 57 -29.95 -0.16 -5.13
N TYR A 58 -28.77 -0.76 -5.32
CA TYR A 58 -27.51 -0.01 -5.44
C TYR A 58 -27.55 1.00 -6.59
N ASN A 59 -27.99 0.60 -7.77
CA ASN A 59 -28.09 1.48 -8.93
C ASN A 59 -29.00 2.68 -8.69
N LYS A 60 -30.06 2.51 -7.92
CA LYS A 60 -30.98 3.57 -7.54
C LYS A 60 -30.40 4.49 -6.49
N ARG A 61 -29.82 3.89 -5.43
CA ARG A 61 -29.29 4.62 -4.27
C ARG A 61 -28.08 5.48 -4.62
N VAL A 62 -27.18 4.99 -5.50
CA VAL A 62 -25.99 5.75 -5.89
C VAL A 62 -26.33 7.03 -6.68
N ARG A 63 -27.53 7.11 -7.27
CA ARG A 63 -28.01 8.29 -8.02
C ARG A 63 -28.69 9.33 -7.16
N ILE A 64 -28.92 9.04 -5.87
CA ILE A 64 -29.44 10.03 -4.92
C ILE A 64 -28.37 11.10 -4.71
N PRO A 65 -28.69 12.40 -4.79
CA PRO A 65 -27.75 13.47 -4.51
C PRO A 65 -27.07 13.27 -3.13
N LYS A 66 -25.74 13.36 -3.09
CA LYS A 66 -24.87 13.08 -1.93
C LYS A 66 -24.68 11.58 -1.61
N GLY A 67 -25.25 10.67 -2.42
CA GLY A 67 -25.09 9.23 -2.22
C GLY A 67 -25.88 8.69 -1.01
N PHE A 68 -25.35 7.62 -0.41
CA PHE A 68 -25.96 6.96 0.75
C PHE A 68 -24.89 6.38 1.67
N TYR A 69 -25.28 6.09 2.90
CA TYR A 69 -24.39 5.44 3.86
C TYR A 69 -24.62 3.92 3.88
N LEU A 70 -23.56 3.16 3.89
CA LEU A 70 -23.63 1.74 4.22
C LEU A 70 -23.87 1.56 5.72
N PRO A 71 -24.61 0.51 6.11
CA PRO A 71 -24.78 0.17 7.51
C PRO A 71 -23.43 -0.03 8.20
N ASN A 72 -23.26 0.56 9.37
CA ASN A 72 -22.07 0.40 10.18
C ASN A 72 -22.48 0.13 11.64
N GLY A 73 -22.61 -1.13 11.97
CA GLY A 73 -23.04 -1.56 13.30
C GLY A 73 -22.15 -1.03 14.42
N ALA A 74 -20.83 -0.97 14.18
CA ALA A 74 -19.89 -0.44 15.18
C ALA A 74 -20.14 1.05 15.50
N ARG A 75 -20.49 1.86 14.50
CA ARG A 75 -20.92 3.26 14.69
C ARG A 75 -22.17 3.36 15.56
N ASP A 76 -23.10 2.41 15.37
CA ASP A 76 -24.39 2.38 16.07
C ASP A 76 -24.28 1.65 17.42
N GLY A 77 -23.09 1.27 17.86
CA GLY A 77 -22.87 0.49 19.09
C GLY A 77 -23.41 -0.94 19.01
N LYS A 78 -23.67 -1.45 17.81
CA LYS A 78 -24.17 -2.82 17.57
C LYS A 78 -23.02 -3.71 17.12
N PHE A 79 -22.66 -4.68 17.92
CA PHE A 79 -21.57 -5.60 17.62
C PHE A 79 -22.13 -7.01 17.38
N ASN A 80 -21.84 -7.59 16.23
CA ASN A 80 -22.25 -8.93 15.86
C ASN A 80 -21.29 -9.97 16.50
N THR A 81 -21.27 -10.01 17.81
CA THR A 81 -20.52 -10.96 18.64
C THR A 81 -21.46 -11.72 19.55
N PRO A 82 -21.07 -12.88 20.09
CA PRO A 82 -21.93 -13.63 21.02
C PRO A 82 -22.37 -12.82 22.25
N SER A 83 -21.58 -11.86 22.70
CA SER A 83 -21.90 -10.99 23.84
C SER A 83 -22.65 -9.72 23.44
N GLY A 84 -22.81 -9.43 22.17
CA GLY A 84 -23.33 -8.15 21.67
C GLY A 84 -22.44 -6.94 21.98
N LYS A 85 -21.23 -7.15 22.45
CA LYS A 85 -20.25 -6.10 22.83
C LYS A 85 -19.00 -6.20 21.98
N ALA A 86 -18.28 -5.09 21.86
CA ALA A 86 -16.94 -5.09 21.27
C ALA A 86 -16.01 -6.05 22.03
N VAL A 87 -15.19 -6.77 21.27
CA VAL A 87 -14.21 -7.71 21.84
C VAL A 87 -12.81 -7.22 21.49
N PHE A 88 -12.00 -6.96 22.52
CA PHE A 88 -10.59 -6.63 22.33
C PHE A 88 -9.78 -7.88 22.05
N THR A 89 -9.01 -7.89 21.00
CA THR A 89 -8.08 -8.95 20.67
C THR A 89 -6.75 -8.71 21.38
N ILE A 90 -6.29 -9.68 22.15
CA ILE A 90 -4.98 -9.65 22.79
C ILE A 90 -3.96 -10.20 21.80
N ASN A 91 -2.99 -9.36 21.43
CA ASN A 91 -1.90 -9.77 20.56
C ASN A 91 -0.58 -9.65 21.32
N SER A 92 0.26 -10.67 21.21
CA SER A 92 1.61 -10.62 21.76
C SER A 92 2.44 -9.61 20.98
N MET A 93 3.24 -8.80 21.67
CA MET A 93 4.21 -7.93 20.99
C MET A 93 5.27 -8.82 20.30
N PRO A 94 5.59 -8.54 19.03
CA PRO A 94 6.67 -9.24 18.35
C PRO A 94 8.00 -8.93 19.03
N LYS A 95 8.82 -9.96 19.23
CA LYS A 95 10.22 -9.75 19.61
C LYS A 95 11.00 -9.45 18.34
N ILE A 96 11.40 -8.21 18.19
CA ILE A 96 12.28 -7.78 17.11
C ILE A 96 13.69 -7.75 17.68
N THR A 97 14.58 -8.57 17.15
CA THR A 97 15.99 -8.60 17.51
C THR A 97 16.78 -8.14 16.30
N VAL A 98 17.58 -7.10 16.49
CA VAL A 98 18.45 -6.51 15.47
C VAL A 98 19.89 -6.76 15.93
N ALA A 99 20.73 -7.35 15.09
CA ALA A 99 22.14 -7.56 15.41
C ALA A 99 22.90 -6.22 15.42
N GLU A 100 24.12 -6.19 15.98
CA GLU A 100 24.87 -4.94 16.18
C GLU A 100 25.15 -4.16 14.89
N ALA A 101 25.30 -4.87 13.77
CA ALA A 101 25.54 -4.27 12.45
C ALA A 101 24.29 -4.14 11.59
N GLU A 102 23.12 -4.48 12.14
CA GLU A 102 21.85 -4.47 11.41
C GLU A 102 20.95 -3.32 11.86
N TYR A 103 20.02 -2.96 11.01
CA TYR A 103 19.02 -1.95 11.25
C TYR A 103 17.62 -2.46 10.94
N LEU A 104 16.66 -2.11 11.79
CA LEU A 104 15.26 -2.25 11.45
C LEU A 104 14.88 -1.11 10.51
N MET A 105 14.62 -1.44 9.24
CA MET A 105 14.23 -0.45 8.25
C MET A 105 12.70 -0.36 8.15
N MET A 106 12.18 0.86 8.17
CA MET A 106 10.80 1.17 7.86
C MET A 106 10.73 1.87 6.50
N THR A 107 9.86 1.38 5.62
CA THR A 107 9.55 2.10 4.39
C THR A 107 8.47 3.14 4.64
N VAL A 108 8.66 4.33 4.08
CA VAL A 108 7.74 5.45 4.26
C VAL A 108 7.29 6.02 2.92
N ARG A 109 6.18 6.75 2.93
CA ARG A 109 5.75 7.59 1.81
C ARG A 109 6.18 9.03 2.05
N SER A 110 6.43 9.78 0.99
CA SER A 110 6.49 11.23 1.09
C SER A 110 5.12 11.79 1.46
N HIS A 111 5.09 12.97 2.06
CA HIS A 111 3.85 13.54 2.58
C HIS A 111 2.76 13.72 1.52
N ASP A 112 3.14 14.11 0.33
CA ASP A 112 2.21 14.36 -0.79
C ASP A 112 1.96 13.12 -1.66
N GLN A 113 2.34 11.93 -1.20
CA GLN A 113 2.19 10.66 -1.90
C GLN A 113 1.05 9.82 -1.29
N TYR A 114 -0.01 9.61 -2.06
CA TYR A 114 -1.09 8.68 -1.75
C TYR A 114 -0.98 7.45 -2.64
N ASN A 115 -1.58 6.38 -2.39
CA ASN A 115 -1.71 5.12 -3.18
C ASN A 115 -1.24 5.17 -4.65
N THR A 116 -0.15 5.86 -4.93
CA THR A 116 0.37 6.13 -6.26
C THR A 116 1.88 6.06 -6.26
N THR A 117 2.47 5.76 -7.42
CA THR A 117 3.89 5.89 -7.69
C THR A 117 4.28 7.25 -8.27
N ILE A 118 3.30 8.11 -8.53
CA ILE A 118 3.54 9.48 -9.00
C ILE A 118 3.75 10.37 -7.78
N TYR A 119 4.92 10.96 -7.66
CA TYR A 119 5.32 11.79 -6.54
C TYR A 119 6.37 12.83 -6.95
N GLY A 120 6.44 13.90 -6.17
CA GLY A 120 7.47 14.92 -6.33
C GLY A 120 8.81 14.54 -5.69
N MET A 121 9.87 15.24 -6.07
CA MET A 121 11.22 15.06 -5.54
C MET A 121 11.45 15.78 -4.20
N ASN A 122 10.43 16.47 -3.69
CA ASN A 122 10.54 17.25 -2.47
C ASN A 122 9.59 16.70 -1.40
N ASP A 123 10.14 16.38 -0.23
CA ASP A 123 9.36 16.14 0.99
C ASP A 123 9.65 17.28 1.99
N ARG A 124 8.82 18.32 1.93
CA ARG A 124 8.97 19.54 2.75
C ARG A 124 8.87 19.26 4.25
N TYR A 125 8.16 18.21 4.66
CA TYR A 125 7.97 17.88 6.07
C TYR A 125 9.19 17.19 6.69
N ARG A 126 9.99 16.51 5.87
CA ARG A 126 11.26 15.89 6.27
C ARG A 126 12.47 16.69 5.84
N GLY A 127 12.28 17.84 5.19
CA GLY A 127 13.38 18.68 4.72
C GLY A 127 14.13 18.14 3.50
N ILE A 128 13.59 17.12 2.83
CA ILE A 128 14.20 16.52 1.63
C ILE A 128 13.87 17.38 0.42
N ARG A 129 14.89 17.69 -0.37
CA ARG A 129 14.75 18.51 -1.58
C ARG A 129 15.46 17.87 -2.75
N ASN A 130 14.76 17.77 -3.86
CA ASN A 130 15.26 17.27 -5.15
C ASN A 130 15.95 15.89 -5.05
N GLU A 131 15.52 15.06 -4.10
CA GLU A 131 16.09 13.73 -3.86
C GLU A 131 15.04 12.79 -3.28
N ARG A 132 15.22 11.49 -3.57
CA ARG A 132 14.39 10.43 -2.99
C ARG A 132 15.22 9.25 -2.48
N ARG A 133 16.43 9.06 -3.02
CA ARG A 133 17.35 8.04 -2.49
C ARG A 133 18.01 8.53 -1.22
N VAL A 134 17.25 8.54 -0.15
CA VAL A 134 17.71 8.98 1.17
C VAL A 134 17.49 7.89 2.20
N ILE A 135 18.39 7.78 3.15
CA ILE A 135 18.24 6.96 4.35
C ILE A 135 18.20 7.89 5.57
N LEU A 136 17.06 7.88 6.25
CA LEU A 136 16.84 8.62 7.48
C LEU A 136 17.46 7.83 8.62
N MET A 137 18.38 8.42 9.38
CA MET A 137 19.19 7.73 10.39
C MET A 137 19.31 8.55 11.68
N ASN A 138 19.38 7.86 12.80
CA ASN A 138 19.62 8.50 14.10
C ASN A 138 21.06 9.02 14.19
N GLU A 139 21.24 10.19 14.80
CA GLU A 139 22.55 10.80 14.99
C GLU A 139 23.56 9.88 15.69
N LYS A 140 23.12 9.14 16.72
CA LYS A 140 23.99 8.20 17.44
C LYS A 140 24.51 7.07 16.55
N ASP A 141 23.68 6.61 15.64
CA ASP A 141 24.05 5.58 14.69
C ASP A 141 25.01 6.14 13.61
N MET A 142 24.77 7.37 13.17
CA MET A 142 25.71 8.06 12.25
C MET A 142 27.09 8.19 12.89
N VAL A 143 27.17 8.64 14.13
CA VAL A 143 28.44 8.75 14.88
C VAL A 143 29.12 7.38 15.03
N ARG A 144 28.35 6.34 15.37
CA ARG A 144 28.87 4.97 15.53
C ARG A 144 29.53 4.45 14.25
N HIS A 145 29.02 4.81 13.10
CA HIS A 145 29.54 4.38 11.79
C HIS A 145 30.43 5.42 11.10
N ASN A 146 30.79 6.50 11.81
CA ASN A 146 31.56 7.62 11.25
C ASN A 146 30.96 8.18 9.95
N LEU A 147 29.62 8.31 9.93
CA LEU A 147 28.86 8.87 8.82
C LEU A 147 28.50 10.33 9.10
N ASN A 148 28.53 11.12 8.06
CA ASN A 148 28.10 12.52 8.07
C ASN A 148 26.82 12.71 7.27
N GLN A 149 26.18 13.85 7.47
CA GLN A 149 25.04 14.29 6.65
C GLN A 149 25.44 14.31 5.17
N LEU A 150 24.62 13.71 4.31
CA LEU A 150 24.80 13.57 2.87
C LEU A 150 25.91 12.61 2.41
N ASP A 151 26.51 11.86 3.30
CA ASP A 151 27.36 10.74 2.89
C ASP A 151 26.56 9.75 2.05
N VAL A 152 27.20 9.13 1.09
CA VAL A 152 26.57 8.16 0.18
C VAL A 152 26.82 6.75 0.67
N VAL A 153 25.75 5.98 0.84
CA VAL A 153 25.80 4.59 1.30
C VAL A 153 24.97 3.67 0.38
N ASP A 154 25.29 2.39 0.40
CA ASP A 154 24.46 1.33 -0.15
C ASP A 154 23.69 0.65 0.98
N LEU A 155 22.42 0.28 0.72
CA LEU A 155 21.59 -0.46 1.64
C LEU A 155 21.57 -1.93 1.21
N ILE A 156 21.83 -2.84 2.14
CA ILE A 156 21.94 -4.28 1.86
C ILE A 156 20.89 -5.02 2.69
N ASN A 157 20.19 -5.96 2.09
CA ASN A 157 19.32 -6.90 2.77
C ASN A 157 19.66 -8.34 2.38
N GLU A 158 19.97 -9.16 3.40
CA GLU A 158 20.30 -10.58 3.26
C GLU A 158 19.39 -11.47 4.13
N SER A 159 18.29 -10.95 4.62
CA SER A 159 17.44 -11.59 5.64
C SER A 159 16.87 -12.96 5.24
N ASP A 160 16.77 -13.26 3.96
CA ASP A 160 16.34 -14.56 3.43
C ASP A 160 17.46 -15.36 2.75
N GLY A 161 18.73 -14.98 2.98
CA GLY A 161 19.92 -15.60 2.39
C GLY A 161 20.20 -15.19 0.94
N ILE A 162 19.48 -14.20 0.42
CA ILE A 162 19.71 -13.62 -0.90
C ILE A 162 20.11 -12.15 -0.73
N GLU A 163 21.30 -11.81 -1.16
CA GLU A 163 21.77 -10.42 -1.13
C GLU A 163 20.95 -9.55 -2.09
N ARG A 164 20.46 -8.43 -1.58
CA ARG A 164 19.78 -7.38 -2.34
C ARG A 164 20.40 -6.04 -1.98
N ILE A 165 20.75 -5.25 -2.97
CA ILE A 165 21.46 -3.99 -2.78
C ILE A 165 20.68 -2.85 -3.41
N ALA A 166 20.34 -1.84 -2.62
CA ALA A 166 19.86 -0.55 -3.08
C ALA A 166 21.00 0.46 -2.97
N ARG A 167 21.47 0.97 -4.12
CA ARG A 167 22.71 1.74 -4.20
C ARG A 167 22.49 3.25 -4.12
N THR A 168 23.52 3.95 -3.65
CA THR A 168 23.65 5.42 -3.71
C THR A 168 22.53 6.15 -2.96
N PHE A 169 22.36 5.88 -1.68
CA PHE A 169 21.46 6.60 -0.79
C PHE A 169 22.22 7.66 0.02
N LEU A 170 21.64 8.84 0.13
CA LEU A 170 22.19 9.91 0.97
C LEU A 170 21.75 9.73 2.41
N VAL A 171 22.71 9.77 3.33
CA VAL A 171 22.44 9.74 4.76
C VAL A 171 21.84 11.07 5.21
N ILE A 172 20.68 11.01 5.84
CA ILE A 172 19.97 12.18 6.40
C ILE A 172 19.78 11.97 7.89
N GLN A 173 20.34 12.85 8.70
CA GLN A 173 20.07 12.85 10.13
C GLN A 173 18.58 13.11 10.40
N TYR A 174 17.95 12.23 11.17
CA TYR A 174 16.53 12.34 11.45
C TYR A 174 16.20 11.80 12.86
N PRO A 175 15.24 12.38 13.59
CA PRO A 175 14.90 11.99 14.95
C PRO A 175 14.07 10.69 14.97
N ILE A 176 14.71 9.56 14.67
CA ILE A 176 14.15 8.20 14.80
C ILE A 176 14.88 7.44 15.89
N PRO A 177 14.35 6.35 16.43
CA PRO A 177 15.03 5.55 17.43
C PRO A 177 16.38 5.00 16.93
N PRO A 178 17.38 4.86 17.81
CA PRO A 178 18.62 4.16 17.48
C PRO A 178 18.36 2.74 16.96
N SER A 179 19.23 2.24 16.10
CA SER A 179 19.11 0.96 15.38
C SER A 179 17.88 0.85 14.47
N CYS A 180 17.21 1.98 14.19
CA CYS A 180 16.14 2.08 13.21
C CYS A 180 16.56 3.04 12.10
N VAL A 181 16.15 2.71 10.88
CA VAL A 181 16.32 3.57 9.71
C VAL A 181 15.01 3.65 8.93
N ALA A 182 14.84 4.69 8.11
CA ALA A 182 13.68 4.79 7.25
C ALA A 182 14.07 5.33 5.87
N SER A 183 13.34 4.89 4.85
CA SER A 183 13.53 5.34 3.48
C SER A 183 12.22 5.29 2.69
N TYR A 184 12.17 5.93 1.54
CA TYR A 184 10.98 5.88 0.69
C TYR A 184 10.83 4.51 0.03
N PHE A 185 9.61 3.95 0.07
CA PHE A 185 9.34 2.59 -0.38
C PHE A 185 9.65 2.34 -1.87
N PRO A 186 9.40 3.27 -2.82
CA PRO A 186 9.69 2.98 -4.22
C PRO A 186 11.18 2.78 -4.47
N GLU A 187 12.02 3.58 -3.84
CA GLU A 187 13.48 3.55 -4.00
C GLU A 187 14.12 2.33 -3.34
N THR A 188 13.49 1.81 -2.28
CA THR A 188 13.98 0.62 -1.53
C THR A 188 13.25 -0.67 -1.89
N ASN A 189 12.32 -0.65 -2.85
CA ASN A 189 11.55 -1.84 -3.23
C ASN A 189 12.44 -3.04 -3.62
N VAL A 190 13.62 -2.81 -4.17
CA VAL A 190 14.59 -3.85 -4.53
C VAL A 190 15.04 -4.67 -3.32
N LEU A 191 14.99 -4.13 -2.11
CA LEU A 191 15.39 -4.81 -0.88
C LEU A 191 14.32 -5.79 -0.36
N VAL A 192 13.08 -5.69 -0.83
CA VAL A 192 11.97 -6.51 -0.33
C VAL A 192 11.96 -7.86 -1.02
N PRO A 193 12.05 -8.99 -0.29
CA PRO A 193 11.93 -10.31 -0.87
C PRO A 193 10.53 -10.54 -1.45
N ILE A 194 10.42 -11.08 -2.66
CA ILE A 194 9.13 -11.39 -3.31
C ILE A 194 8.26 -12.33 -2.45
N LYS A 195 8.91 -13.23 -1.70
CA LYS A 195 8.23 -14.20 -0.83
C LYS A 195 7.86 -13.65 0.55
N SER A 196 8.33 -12.44 0.89
CA SER A 196 8.02 -11.81 2.18
C SER A 196 6.65 -11.14 2.11
N VAL A 197 5.64 -11.85 2.60
CA VAL A 197 4.25 -11.37 2.57
C VAL A 197 3.59 -11.58 3.92
N ALA A 198 2.68 -10.69 4.26
CA ALA A 198 1.85 -10.81 5.44
C ALA A 198 0.89 -12.00 5.29
N LYS A 199 0.80 -12.83 6.35
CA LYS A 199 -0.14 -13.96 6.39
C LYS A 199 -1.56 -13.46 6.13
N LYS A 200 -2.33 -14.19 5.36
CA LYS A 200 -3.73 -13.95 4.98
C LYS A 200 -3.95 -12.86 3.93
N SER A 201 -3.28 -11.71 4.00
CA SER A 201 -3.48 -10.64 3.01
C SER A 201 -2.59 -10.77 1.78
N ASN A 202 -1.49 -11.55 1.87
CA ASN A 202 -0.44 -11.64 0.85
C ASN A 202 0.15 -10.27 0.45
N THR A 203 -0.01 -9.27 1.31
CA THR A 203 0.60 -7.95 1.09
C THR A 203 2.11 -8.06 1.29
N PRO A 204 2.92 -7.55 0.36
CA PRO A 204 4.38 -7.52 0.55
C PRO A 204 4.73 -6.81 1.86
N THR A 205 5.65 -7.41 2.61
CA THR A 205 6.18 -6.84 3.87
C THR A 205 7.61 -6.41 3.63
N SER A 206 7.90 -5.17 3.97
CA SER A 206 9.25 -4.61 4.00
C SER A 206 9.83 -4.71 5.39
#